data_c6e9ef51065637a3f4dc1e9c8ff3beec
#
_entry.id   c6e9ef51065637a3f4dc1e9c8ff3beec
#
_cell.length_a   1.000
_cell.length_b   1.000
_cell.length_c   1.000
_cell.angle_alpha   90.00
_cell.angle_beta   90.00
_cell.angle_gamma   90.00
#
_symmetry.space_group_name_H-M   'P 1'
#
loop_
_entity.id
_entity.type
_entity.pdbx_description
1 polymer ?
#
loop_
_entity_poly.entity_id
_entity_poly.type
_entity_poly.pdbx_seq_one_letter_code
_entity_poly.pdbx_strand_id
1 'polypeptide(L)'
;MPSDIPESRSRATRRALASLFCALSVLGALAGSLPAQDTVRPAPGLPPAPRDSAVRNVGTLRPGDILDIVVYREKELSNKYLIDSRGYVQIPGLGVVQAAGLDPTQVKAALEESLRQRGFERPELSVQPLVRVSVLGQVRTPGLYPVDPGPSLLQLITIAGGPIENADLRKTRVVRDGRAYTVDLESALAGSSAGRIVLYSNDYVVVPRGNGWTRENIGFVLGILSTLLTVVNLAVTLRQ
;
A
#
# COMPACT_ATOMS: atom_id res chain seq x y z
N MET A 1 -7.73 -62.93 65.67
CA MET A 1 -7.76 -62.84 64.23
C MET A 1 -7.66 -61.38 63.84
N PRO A 2 -6.55 -60.93 63.35
CA PRO A 2 -6.36 -59.56 62.89
C PRO A 2 -6.67 -59.41 61.43
N SER A 3 -7.33 -58.34 61.08
CA SER A 3 -7.69 -57.95 59.71
C SER A 3 -6.62 -57.11 59.07
N ASP A 4 -6.10 -57.60 57.98
CA ASP A 4 -5.14 -56.94 57.10
C ASP A 4 -5.72 -55.63 56.49
N ILE A 5 -5.00 -54.52 56.61
CA ILE A 5 -5.23 -53.29 55.89
C ILE A 5 -4.11 -53.15 54.87
N PRO A 6 -4.39 -53.04 53.58
CA PRO A 6 -3.30 -52.90 52.58
C PRO A 6 -2.78 -51.46 52.53
N GLU A 7 -1.50 -51.33 52.81
CA GLU A 7 -0.65 -50.13 52.62
C GLU A 7 -0.35 -49.81 51.15
N SER A 8 -1.29 -49.50 50.33
CA SER A 8 -0.97 -49.15 48.93
C SER A 8 -1.40 -47.79 48.43
N ARG A 9 -1.89 -46.91 49.32
CA ARG A 9 -2.37 -45.54 48.94
C ARG A 9 -1.40 -44.39 49.26
N SER A 10 -0.25 -44.64 49.85
CA SER A 10 0.64 -43.51 50.30
C SER A 10 1.75 -43.15 49.31
N ARG A 11 1.96 -43.91 48.27
CA ARG A 11 3.07 -43.62 47.29
C ARG A 11 2.61 -42.78 46.07
N ALA A 12 1.34 -42.71 45.77
CA ALA A 12 0.82 -41.93 44.64
C ALA A 12 0.67 -40.42 44.94
N THR A 13 0.41 -40.10 46.23
CA THR A 13 0.23 -38.66 46.63
C THR A 13 1.55 -37.94 46.87
N ARG A 14 2.64 -38.65 47.12
CA ARG A 14 3.96 -38.02 47.28
C ARG A 14 4.65 -37.63 45.95
N ARG A 15 4.27 -38.25 44.82
CA ARG A 15 4.79 -37.90 43.49
C ARG A 15 4.07 -36.72 42.85
N ALA A 16 2.82 -36.45 43.22
CA ALA A 16 2.06 -35.30 42.72
C ALA A 16 2.44 -33.96 43.38
N LEU A 17 3.00 -33.99 44.57
CA LEU A 17 3.44 -32.78 45.32
C LEU A 17 4.87 -32.35 44.94
N ALA A 18 5.72 -33.24 44.41
CA ALA A 18 7.07 -32.90 43.99
C ALA A 18 7.14 -32.22 42.62
N SER A 19 6.11 -32.38 41.79
CA SER A 19 6.03 -31.73 40.46
C SER A 19 5.45 -30.30 40.51
N LEU A 20 4.81 -29.94 41.64
CA LEU A 20 4.25 -28.57 41.80
C LEU A 20 5.24 -27.57 42.37
N PHE A 21 6.34 -28.06 43.04
CA PHE A 21 7.34 -27.18 43.61
C PHE A 21 8.48 -26.79 42.64
N CYS A 22 8.59 -27.46 41.51
CA CYS A 22 9.61 -27.13 40.52
C CYS A 22 9.13 -26.06 39.49
N ALA A 23 7.85 -25.69 39.52
CA ALA A 23 7.31 -24.68 38.63
C ALA A 23 7.27 -23.25 39.21
N LEU A 24 7.68 -23.08 40.50
CA LEU A 24 7.59 -21.78 41.18
C LEU A 24 8.94 -21.11 41.47
N SER A 25 10.04 -21.67 40.95
CA SER A 25 11.39 -21.10 41.14
C SER A 25 12.01 -20.43 39.91
N VAL A 26 11.20 -20.17 38.84
CA VAL A 26 11.65 -19.43 37.65
C VAL A 26 11.04 -18.00 37.57
N LEU A 27 10.44 -17.53 38.65
CA LEU A 27 9.88 -16.17 38.69
C LEU A 27 10.77 -15.23 39.51
N GLY A 28 12.04 -15.05 39.12
CA GLY A 28 12.97 -14.21 39.88
C GLY A 28 14.13 -13.67 39.07
N ALA A 29 13.95 -13.31 37.80
CA ALA A 29 14.96 -12.53 37.05
C ALA A 29 14.30 -11.81 35.84
N LEU A 30 13.33 -10.93 36.10
CA LEU A 30 12.96 -9.89 35.16
C LEU A 30 13.44 -8.54 35.71
N ALA A 31 14.75 -8.38 35.75
CA ALA A 31 15.38 -7.07 35.79
C ALA A 31 15.23 -6.44 34.41
N GLY A 32 14.58 -5.27 34.37
CA GLY A 32 14.22 -4.48 33.24
C GLY A 32 15.19 -4.44 32.07
N SER A 33 14.78 -4.93 30.97
CA SER A 33 15.18 -4.40 29.67
C SER A 33 14.08 -3.47 29.21
N LEU A 34 14.38 -2.18 29.19
CA LEU A 34 13.60 -1.17 28.48
C LEU A 34 13.32 -1.69 27.07
N PRO A 35 12.10 -1.49 26.54
CA PRO A 35 11.83 -1.84 25.16
C PRO A 35 12.80 -1.02 24.30
N ALA A 36 13.71 -1.71 23.61
CA ALA A 36 14.46 -1.14 22.53
C ALA A 36 13.45 -0.46 21.60
N GLN A 37 13.69 0.81 21.31
CA GLN A 37 12.94 1.58 20.34
C GLN A 37 12.76 0.71 19.12
N ASP A 38 11.49 0.42 18.76
CA ASP A 38 11.14 -0.18 17.49
C ASP A 38 11.76 0.70 16.39
N THR A 39 12.96 0.33 15.97
CA THR A 39 13.46 0.76 14.68
C THR A 39 12.47 0.20 13.67
N VAL A 40 11.61 1.07 13.18
CA VAL A 40 10.65 0.81 12.09
C VAL A 40 11.43 0.08 11.00
N ARG A 41 11.28 -1.24 10.97
CA ARG A 41 11.90 -2.07 9.96
C ARG A 41 11.20 -1.72 8.65
N PRO A 42 11.90 -1.15 7.66
CA PRO A 42 11.25 -0.85 6.37
C PRO A 42 10.68 -2.15 5.82
N ALA A 43 9.46 -2.08 5.29
CA ALA A 43 8.79 -3.22 4.70
C ALA A 43 9.72 -3.92 3.70
N PRO A 44 9.89 -5.26 3.77
CA PRO A 44 10.75 -5.97 2.86
C PRO A 44 10.17 -5.86 1.45
N GLY A 45 10.83 -5.13 0.55
CA GLY A 45 10.44 -5.09 -0.86
C GLY A 45 10.61 -3.78 -1.61
N LEU A 46 10.57 -2.62 -0.94
CA LEU A 46 10.97 -1.40 -1.66
C LEU A 46 12.49 -1.23 -1.53
N PRO A 47 13.25 -1.26 -2.63
CA PRO A 47 14.64 -0.83 -2.57
C PRO A 47 14.63 0.63 -2.08
N PRO A 48 15.59 1.01 -1.22
CA PRO A 48 15.78 2.43 -0.92
C PRO A 48 15.89 3.15 -2.26
N ALA A 49 15.21 4.28 -2.40
CA ALA A 49 15.33 5.13 -3.58
C ALA A 49 16.82 5.25 -3.91
N PRO A 50 17.22 5.08 -5.19
CA PRO A 50 18.63 5.03 -5.56
C PRO A 50 19.37 6.17 -4.88
N ARG A 51 20.39 5.86 -4.06
CA ARG A 51 21.14 6.84 -3.26
C ARG A 51 21.93 7.83 -4.12
N ASP A 52 22.05 7.54 -5.42
CA ASP A 52 22.69 8.40 -6.41
C ASP A 52 21.77 9.42 -7.06
N SER A 53 20.52 9.44 -6.67
CA SER A 53 19.69 10.60 -6.97
C SER A 53 19.96 11.59 -5.85
N ALA A 54 20.84 12.57 -6.11
CA ALA A 54 20.92 13.82 -5.36
C ALA A 54 19.54 14.16 -4.79
N VAL A 55 19.44 14.55 -3.53
CA VAL A 55 18.22 14.97 -2.82
C VAL A 55 17.15 15.36 -3.85
N ARG A 56 16.36 14.38 -4.28
CA ARG A 56 15.32 14.63 -5.28
C ARG A 56 14.29 15.44 -4.52
N ASN A 57 14.39 16.73 -4.69
CA ASN A 57 13.39 17.65 -4.24
C ASN A 57 12.04 17.06 -4.70
N VAL A 58 11.16 16.79 -3.77
CA VAL A 58 9.80 16.26 -4.00
C VAL A 58 9.01 17.21 -4.94
N GLY A 59 9.65 18.26 -5.46
CA GLY A 59 9.09 19.32 -6.28
C GLY A 59 9.58 19.42 -7.71
N THR A 60 10.61 18.66 -8.16
CA THR A 60 11.06 18.80 -9.55
C THR A 60 10.19 18.03 -10.54
N LEU A 61 9.75 18.74 -11.57
CA LEU A 61 8.90 18.24 -12.66
C LEU A 61 9.65 17.24 -13.55
N ARG A 62 8.92 16.27 -14.09
CA ARG A 62 9.46 15.19 -14.92
C ARG A 62 8.71 15.07 -16.24
N PRO A 63 9.35 14.50 -17.27
CA PRO A 63 8.62 14.05 -18.44
C PRO A 63 7.49 13.10 -18.07
N GLY A 64 6.31 13.32 -18.62
CA GLY A 64 5.10 12.57 -18.31
C GLY A 64 4.21 13.19 -17.23
N ASP A 65 4.69 14.16 -16.46
CA ASP A 65 3.85 14.94 -15.56
C ASP A 65 2.90 15.84 -16.34
N ILE A 66 1.82 16.23 -15.71
CA ILE A 66 0.88 17.23 -16.23
C ILE A 66 1.04 18.51 -15.41
N LEU A 67 1.02 19.63 -16.08
CA LEU A 67 0.88 20.94 -15.44
C LEU A 67 -0.55 21.43 -15.61
N ASP A 68 -1.27 21.60 -14.52
CA ASP A 68 -2.56 22.29 -14.50
C ASP A 68 -2.27 23.78 -14.37
N ILE A 69 -2.41 24.49 -15.48
CA ILE A 69 -2.12 25.93 -15.60
C ILE A 69 -3.46 26.67 -15.68
N VAL A 70 -3.65 27.59 -14.75
CA VAL A 70 -4.81 28.47 -14.73
C VAL A 70 -4.30 29.91 -14.83
N VAL A 71 -4.62 30.58 -15.91
CA VAL A 71 -4.29 32.00 -16.14
C VAL A 71 -5.54 32.83 -15.90
N TYR A 72 -5.44 33.81 -14.99
CA TYR A 72 -6.58 34.63 -14.64
C TYR A 72 -7.07 35.45 -15.84
N ARG A 73 -8.38 35.38 -16.10
CA ARG A 73 -9.08 35.99 -17.24
C ARG A 73 -8.74 35.45 -18.64
N GLU A 74 -7.85 34.47 -18.74
CA GLU A 74 -7.44 33.87 -20.02
C GLU A 74 -7.80 32.37 -20.04
N LYS A 75 -9.05 32.08 -20.40
CA LYS A 75 -9.55 30.69 -20.43
C LYS A 75 -8.87 29.83 -21.51
N GLU A 76 -8.45 30.46 -22.60
CA GLU A 76 -7.79 29.77 -23.71
C GLU A 76 -6.42 29.24 -23.35
N LEU A 77 -5.74 29.88 -22.39
CA LEU A 77 -4.44 29.47 -21.86
C LEU A 77 -4.57 28.56 -20.61
N SER A 78 -5.78 28.50 -20.03
CA SER A 78 -6.04 27.73 -18.82
C SER A 78 -6.40 26.29 -19.20
N ASN A 79 -5.45 25.35 -19.04
CA ASN A 79 -5.63 23.95 -19.39
C ASN A 79 -4.59 23.06 -18.70
N LYS A 80 -4.76 21.75 -18.84
CA LYS A 80 -3.81 20.74 -18.41
C LYS A 80 -2.84 20.41 -19.56
N TYR A 81 -1.59 20.69 -19.34
CA TYR A 81 -0.54 20.49 -20.34
C TYR A 81 0.41 19.36 -19.94
N LEU A 82 0.67 18.46 -20.86
CA LEU A 82 1.59 17.34 -20.66
C LEU A 82 3.04 17.79 -20.90
N ILE A 83 3.95 17.41 -20.01
CA ILE A 83 5.39 17.52 -20.21
C ILE A 83 5.82 16.39 -21.15
N ASP A 84 6.35 16.73 -22.31
CA ASP A 84 6.80 15.76 -23.32
C ASP A 84 8.05 14.97 -22.86
N SER A 85 8.43 13.95 -23.63
CA SER A 85 9.63 13.12 -23.35
C SER A 85 10.95 13.90 -23.36
N ARG A 86 10.98 15.08 -23.97
CA ARG A 86 12.13 15.98 -24.01
C ARG A 86 12.14 16.96 -22.86
N GLY A 87 11.08 17.00 -22.05
CA GLY A 87 10.95 17.87 -20.89
C GLY A 87 10.30 19.22 -21.15
N TYR A 88 9.62 19.38 -22.27
CA TYR A 88 8.98 20.63 -22.67
C TYR A 88 7.46 20.53 -22.58
N VAL A 89 6.84 21.68 -22.35
CA VAL A 89 5.38 21.88 -22.41
C VAL A 89 5.06 22.78 -23.60
N GLN A 90 4.11 22.36 -24.42
CA GLN A 90 3.61 23.17 -25.51
C GLN A 90 2.30 23.85 -25.11
N ILE A 91 2.31 25.18 -25.03
CA ILE A 91 1.17 25.99 -24.66
C ILE A 91 0.71 26.76 -25.89
N PRO A 92 -0.56 26.57 -26.37
CA PRO A 92 -1.10 27.33 -27.48
C PRO A 92 -0.97 28.84 -27.21
N GLY A 93 -0.49 29.57 -28.20
CA GLY A 93 -0.28 31.03 -28.06
C GLY A 93 0.98 31.44 -27.30
N LEU A 94 1.57 30.62 -26.43
CA LEU A 94 2.84 30.91 -25.71
C LEU A 94 4.07 30.20 -26.29
N GLY A 95 3.85 29.08 -27.00
CA GLY A 95 4.95 28.30 -27.58
C GLY A 95 5.42 27.16 -26.66
N VAL A 96 6.71 26.87 -26.74
CA VAL A 96 7.34 25.73 -26.04
C VAL A 96 8.11 26.28 -24.84
N VAL A 97 7.83 25.74 -23.65
CA VAL A 97 8.46 26.12 -22.38
C VAL A 97 9.13 24.90 -21.75
N GLN A 98 10.36 25.02 -21.32
CA GLN A 98 11.04 23.97 -20.57
C GLN A 98 10.40 23.82 -19.18
N ALA A 99 10.07 22.61 -18.80
CA ALA A 99 9.44 22.30 -17.51
C ALA A 99 10.18 21.20 -16.73
N ALA A 100 10.65 20.16 -17.40
CA ALA A 100 11.35 19.08 -16.72
C ALA A 100 12.66 19.56 -16.07
N GLY A 101 12.91 19.09 -14.84
CA GLY A 101 14.05 19.48 -14.03
C GLY A 101 13.85 20.78 -13.27
N LEU A 102 12.79 21.53 -13.56
CA LEU A 102 12.42 22.76 -12.87
C LEU A 102 11.39 22.47 -11.76
N ASP A 103 11.33 23.37 -10.81
CA ASP A 103 10.30 23.40 -9.80
C ASP A 103 9.05 24.15 -10.33
N PRO A 104 7.85 23.84 -9.91
CA PRO A 104 6.62 24.52 -10.36
C PRO A 104 6.67 26.04 -10.24
N THR A 105 7.37 26.58 -9.23
CA THR A 105 7.53 28.03 -9.05
C THR A 105 8.44 28.64 -10.11
N GLN A 106 9.48 27.93 -10.56
CA GLN A 106 10.36 28.36 -11.64
C GLN A 106 9.61 28.34 -12.98
N VAL A 107 8.81 27.30 -13.23
CA VAL A 107 7.98 27.24 -14.44
C VAL A 107 6.95 28.37 -14.43
N LYS A 108 6.34 28.64 -13.30
CA LYS A 108 5.41 29.77 -13.14
C LYS A 108 6.10 31.09 -13.53
N ALA A 109 7.29 31.36 -12.99
CA ALA A 109 8.04 32.58 -13.30
C ALA A 109 8.39 32.69 -14.79
N ALA A 110 8.78 31.57 -15.43
CA ALA A 110 9.07 31.53 -16.87
C ALA A 110 7.82 31.83 -17.71
N LEU A 111 6.67 31.32 -17.29
CA LEU A 111 5.39 31.59 -17.95
C LEU A 111 4.94 33.03 -17.77
N GLU A 112 5.07 33.60 -16.56
CA GLU A 112 4.78 35.02 -16.31
C GLU A 112 5.63 35.93 -17.20
N GLU A 113 6.91 35.63 -17.34
CA GLU A 113 7.81 36.41 -18.22
C GLU A 113 7.41 36.26 -19.69
N SER A 114 7.06 35.05 -20.14
CA SER A 114 6.60 34.82 -21.51
C SER A 114 5.29 35.57 -21.82
N LEU A 115 4.40 35.69 -20.84
CA LEU A 115 3.15 36.45 -20.95
C LEU A 115 3.44 37.97 -21.00
N ARG A 116 4.36 38.48 -20.16
CA ARG A 116 4.75 39.93 -20.19
C ARG A 116 5.30 40.32 -21.55
N GLN A 117 6.16 39.47 -22.15
CA GLN A 117 6.72 39.71 -23.48
C GLN A 117 5.65 39.79 -24.58
N ARG A 118 4.45 39.28 -24.33
CA ARG A 118 3.30 39.33 -25.24
C ARG A 118 2.32 40.43 -24.94
N GLY A 119 2.66 41.30 -24.00
CA GLY A 119 1.84 42.50 -23.69
C GLY A 119 0.88 42.35 -22.51
N PHE A 120 0.95 41.24 -21.76
CA PHE A 120 0.21 41.12 -20.51
C PHE A 120 0.92 41.93 -19.42
N GLU A 121 0.36 43.02 -18.97
CA GLU A 121 1.01 43.91 -17.99
C GLU A 121 1.20 43.23 -16.62
N ARG A 122 0.21 42.46 -16.18
CA ARG A 122 0.21 41.77 -14.86
C ARG A 122 -0.40 40.37 -15.00
N PRO A 123 0.33 39.41 -15.56
CA PRO A 123 -0.18 38.06 -15.67
C PRO A 123 -0.26 37.41 -14.29
N GLU A 124 -1.46 37.04 -13.87
CA GLU A 124 -1.69 36.21 -12.68
C GLU A 124 -1.99 34.80 -13.10
N LEU A 125 -1.15 33.84 -12.67
CA LEU A 125 -1.33 32.44 -13.02
C LEU A 125 -1.01 31.51 -11.85
N SER A 126 -1.65 30.35 -11.85
CA SER A 126 -1.37 29.23 -10.97
C SER A 126 -0.83 28.07 -11.80
N VAL A 127 0.18 27.40 -11.28
CA VAL A 127 0.78 26.19 -11.87
C VAL A 127 0.75 25.10 -10.82
N GLN A 128 -0.02 24.05 -11.07
CA GLN A 128 -0.11 22.88 -10.19
C GLN A 128 0.41 21.65 -10.93
N PRO A 129 1.43 20.96 -10.42
CA PRO A 129 1.90 19.72 -11.01
C PRO A 129 0.92 18.59 -10.68
N LEU A 130 0.65 17.71 -11.64
CA LEU A 130 -0.11 16.49 -11.47
C LEU A 130 0.71 15.32 -12.02
N VAL A 131 0.77 14.22 -11.27
CA VAL A 131 1.35 12.96 -11.73
C VAL A 131 0.27 12.07 -12.35
N ARG A 132 0.62 11.34 -13.40
CA ARG A 132 -0.30 10.41 -14.07
C ARG A 132 -0.04 9.00 -13.61
N VAL A 133 -0.99 8.39 -12.95
CA VAL A 133 -0.89 7.02 -12.43
C VAL A 133 -2.01 6.17 -13.03
N SER A 134 -1.65 5.01 -13.57
CA SER A 134 -2.60 4.04 -14.08
C SER A 134 -3.04 3.08 -12.98
N VAL A 135 -4.34 2.96 -12.76
CA VAL A 135 -4.92 1.98 -11.82
C VAL A 135 -5.59 0.87 -12.61
N LEU A 136 -5.19 -0.36 -12.37
CA LEU A 136 -5.62 -1.55 -13.09
C LEU A 136 -6.05 -2.66 -12.12
N GLY A 137 -6.88 -3.58 -12.62
CA GLY A 137 -7.31 -4.78 -11.89
C GLY A 137 -8.60 -4.60 -11.11
N GLN A 138 -8.65 -5.10 -9.88
CA GLN A 138 -9.88 -5.23 -9.09
C GLN A 138 -10.23 -3.95 -8.34
N VAL A 139 -10.45 -2.87 -9.08
CA VAL A 139 -10.99 -1.59 -8.60
C VAL A 139 -12.27 -1.28 -9.35
N ARG A 140 -13.12 -0.43 -8.81
CA ARG A 140 -14.42 -0.11 -9.41
C ARG A 140 -14.28 0.58 -10.77
N THR A 141 -13.38 1.52 -10.90
CA THR A 141 -13.10 2.28 -12.11
C THR A 141 -11.62 2.21 -12.46
N PRO A 142 -11.16 1.17 -13.20
CA PRO A 142 -9.79 1.15 -13.70
C PRO A 142 -9.57 2.29 -14.71
N GLY A 143 -8.39 2.90 -14.70
CA GLY A 143 -8.11 4.03 -15.59
C GLY A 143 -6.82 4.75 -15.29
N LEU A 144 -6.59 5.84 -16.03
CA LEU A 144 -5.49 6.77 -15.84
C LEU A 144 -5.96 7.97 -15.02
N TYR A 145 -5.29 8.23 -13.92
CA TYR A 145 -5.66 9.27 -12.97
C TYR A 145 -4.57 10.34 -12.89
N PRO A 146 -4.88 11.59 -13.26
CA PRO A 146 -4.05 12.71 -12.87
C PRO A 146 -4.31 13.05 -11.41
N VAL A 147 -3.29 12.97 -10.58
CA VAL A 147 -3.37 13.22 -9.14
C VAL A 147 -2.25 14.14 -8.67
N ASP A 148 -2.44 14.83 -7.56
CA ASP A 148 -1.40 15.67 -6.98
C ASP A 148 -0.14 14.82 -6.64
N PRO A 149 1.07 15.38 -6.75
CA PRO A 149 2.27 14.68 -6.35
C PRO A 149 2.25 14.43 -4.84
N GLY A 150 2.21 13.17 -4.45
CA GLY A 150 2.24 12.75 -3.04
C GLY A 150 0.98 12.13 -2.46
N PRO A 151 -0.07 11.77 -3.24
CA PRO A 151 -1.19 11.03 -2.68
C PRO A 151 -0.68 9.70 -2.14
N SER A 152 -1.28 9.24 -1.05
CA SER A 152 -1.07 7.88 -0.61
C SER A 152 -1.69 6.91 -1.63
N LEU A 153 -1.09 5.73 -1.79
CA LEU A 153 -1.65 4.69 -2.65
C LEU A 153 -3.12 4.37 -2.29
N LEU A 154 -3.45 4.45 -1.01
CA LEU A 154 -4.81 4.27 -0.52
C LEU A 154 -5.77 5.35 -1.04
N GLN A 155 -5.33 6.61 -1.06
CA GLN A 155 -6.11 7.73 -1.60
C GLN A 155 -6.36 7.54 -3.11
N LEU A 156 -5.36 7.10 -3.86
CA LEU A 156 -5.51 6.80 -5.30
C LEU A 156 -6.55 5.70 -5.54
N ILE A 157 -6.53 4.62 -4.76
CA ILE A 157 -7.53 3.55 -4.86
C ILE A 157 -8.93 4.08 -4.52
N THR A 158 -9.03 4.99 -3.55
CA THR A 158 -10.32 5.65 -3.19
C THR A 158 -10.84 6.48 -4.36
N ILE A 159 -9.99 7.26 -5.04
CA ILE A 159 -10.34 8.04 -6.24
C ILE A 159 -10.82 7.10 -7.38
N ALA A 160 -10.22 5.90 -7.50
CA ALA A 160 -10.64 4.86 -8.43
C ALA A 160 -11.95 4.14 -8.02
N GLY A 161 -12.68 4.67 -7.04
CA GLY A 161 -13.96 4.14 -6.58
C GLY A 161 -13.84 3.00 -5.56
N GLY A 162 -12.64 2.73 -5.05
CA GLY A 162 -12.36 1.66 -4.09
C GLY A 162 -12.16 0.28 -4.73
N PRO A 163 -11.73 -0.69 -3.93
CA PRO A 163 -11.60 -2.07 -4.36
C PRO A 163 -12.97 -2.71 -4.56
N ILE A 164 -13.06 -3.70 -5.45
CA ILE A 164 -14.24 -4.55 -5.59
C ILE A 164 -14.12 -5.81 -4.71
N GLU A 165 -15.23 -6.56 -4.57
CA GLU A 165 -15.38 -7.66 -3.60
C GLU A 165 -14.26 -8.72 -3.62
N ASN A 166 -13.70 -9.01 -4.80
CA ASN A 166 -12.65 -10.02 -4.96
C ASN A 166 -11.24 -9.43 -5.08
N ALA A 167 -11.01 -8.21 -4.59
CA ALA A 167 -9.70 -7.58 -4.61
C ALA A 167 -8.77 -8.16 -3.53
N ASP A 168 -7.53 -8.49 -3.88
CA ASP A 168 -6.48 -8.87 -2.93
C ASP A 168 -5.61 -7.64 -2.62
N LEU A 169 -5.99 -6.92 -1.57
CA LEU A 169 -5.29 -5.71 -1.16
C LEU A 169 -3.89 -5.97 -0.59
N ARG A 170 -3.64 -7.19 -0.08
CA ARG A 170 -2.32 -7.59 0.45
C ARG A 170 -1.28 -7.75 -0.64
N LYS A 171 -1.72 -8.07 -1.86
CA LYS A 171 -0.85 -8.31 -3.01
C LYS A 171 -0.95 -7.20 -4.06
N THR A 172 -1.38 -6.00 -3.66
CA THR A 172 -1.35 -4.84 -4.55
C THR A 172 0.07 -4.58 -5.01
N ARG A 173 0.25 -4.28 -6.29
CA ARG A 173 1.57 -4.05 -6.89
C ARG A 173 1.64 -2.65 -7.49
N VAL A 174 2.75 -1.98 -7.23
CA VAL A 174 3.15 -0.76 -7.93
C VAL A 174 4.26 -1.14 -8.89
N VAL A 175 4.04 -0.94 -10.18
CA VAL A 175 5.02 -1.20 -11.23
C VAL A 175 5.59 0.13 -11.69
N ARG A 176 6.91 0.27 -11.58
CA ARG A 176 7.68 1.46 -11.93
C ARG A 176 8.94 1.03 -12.68
N ASP A 177 9.20 1.61 -13.84
CA ASP A 177 10.38 1.31 -14.66
C ASP A 177 10.61 -0.19 -14.87
N GLY A 178 9.53 -0.94 -15.13
CA GLY A 178 9.55 -2.39 -15.33
C GLY A 178 9.76 -3.23 -14.05
N ARG A 179 9.86 -2.62 -12.89
CA ARG A 179 9.97 -3.32 -11.59
C ARG A 179 8.66 -3.29 -10.85
N ALA A 180 8.27 -4.42 -10.28
CA ALA A 180 7.05 -4.54 -9.50
C ALA A 180 7.36 -4.57 -7.99
N TYR A 181 6.69 -3.73 -7.23
CA TYR A 181 6.77 -3.64 -5.77
C TYR A 181 5.43 -4.05 -5.18
N THR A 182 5.44 -5.05 -4.32
CA THR A 182 4.22 -5.48 -3.63
C THR A 182 3.97 -4.64 -2.40
N VAL A 183 2.74 -4.19 -2.23
CA VAL A 183 2.30 -3.31 -1.15
C VAL A 183 1.08 -3.93 -0.47
N ASP A 184 1.15 -4.08 0.84
CA ASP A 184 0.00 -4.52 1.64
C ASP A 184 -0.88 -3.32 2.01
N LEU A 185 -1.92 -3.10 1.20
CA LEU A 185 -2.90 -2.04 1.46
C LEU A 185 -3.87 -2.38 2.58
N GLU A 186 -4.07 -3.66 2.90
CA GLU A 186 -4.91 -4.07 4.02
C GLU A 186 -4.28 -3.63 5.35
N SER A 187 -2.96 -3.85 5.50
CA SER A 187 -2.21 -3.31 6.63
C SER A 187 -2.21 -1.79 6.67
N ALA A 188 -2.20 -1.12 5.51
CA ALA A 188 -2.31 0.34 5.44
C ALA A 188 -3.65 0.86 5.94
N LEU A 189 -4.75 0.16 5.64
CA LEU A 189 -6.08 0.45 6.19
C LEU A 189 -6.11 0.30 7.71
N ALA A 190 -5.35 -0.63 8.27
CA ALA A 190 -5.18 -0.83 9.70
C ALA A 190 -4.24 0.20 10.36
N GLY A 191 -3.75 1.21 9.63
CA GLY A 191 -2.94 2.30 10.16
C GLY A 191 -1.42 2.14 9.99
N SER A 192 -0.96 1.10 9.28
CA SER A 192 0.47 0.96 8.97
C SER A 192 0.96 1.97 7.94
N SER A 193 2.26 2.23 7.90
CA SER A 193 2.87 3.12 6.91
C SER A 193 2.98 2.52 5.50
N ALA A 194 2.54 1.27 5.30
CA ALA A 194 2.68 0.54 4.04
C ALA A 194 2.01 1.26 2.84
N GLY A 195 0.93 2.02 3.07
CA GLY A 195 0.25 2.79 2.03
C GLY A 195 0.87 4.15 1.70
N ARG A 196 1.91 4.59 2.42
CA ARG A 196 2.59 5.88 2.20
C ARG A 196 3.70 5.74 1.17
N ILE A 197 3.32 5.47 -0.06
CA ILE A 197 4.25 5.35 -1.19
C ILE A 197 4.10 6.60 -2.04
N VAL A 198 5.22 7.26 -2.33
CA VAL A 198 5.24 8.37 -3.28
C VAL A 198 5.05 7.78 -4.68
N LEU A 199 4.00 8.22 -5.36
CA LEU A 199 3.69 7.85 -6.73
C LEU A 199 4.32 8.85 -7.69
N TYR A 200 4.71 8.36 -8.87
CA TYR A 200 5.28 9.17 -9.95
C TYR A 200 4.49 8.96 -11.23
N SER A 201 4.65 9.87 -12.16
CA SER A 201 4.07 9.70 -13.49
C SER A 201 4.58 8.42 -14.16
N ASN A 202 3.65 7.75 -14.84
CA ASN A 202 3.82 6.46 -15.48
C ASN A 202 3.94 5.26 -14.52
N ASP A 203 3.64 5.42 -13.23
CA ASP A 203 3.44 4.27 -12.36
C ASP A 203 2.14 3.53 -12.73
N TYR A 204 2.19 2.20 -12.62
CA TYR A 204 1.02 1.34 -12.74
C TYR A 204 0.71 0.73 -11.38
N VAL A 205 -0.48 0.96 -10.89
CA VAL A 205 -0.99 0.31 -9.68
C VAL A 205 -1.90 -0.83 -10.11
N VAL A 206 -1.54 -2.05 -9.75
CA VAL A 206 -2.29 -3.25 -10.11
C VAL A 206 -2.85 -3.88 -8.84
N VAL A 207 -4.17 -3.90 -8.73
CA VAL A 207 -4.87 -4.61 -7.65
C VAL A 207 -5.28 -5.99 -8.18
N PRO A 208 -4.63 -7.07 -7.75
CA PRO A 208 -4.93 -8.40 -8.26
C PRO A 208 -6.25 -8.93 -7.71
N ARG A 209 -6.78 -9.94 -8.38
CA ARG A 209 -7.90 -10.72 -7.89
C ARG A 209 -7.43 -11.63 -6.77
N GLY A 210 -8.13 -11.64 -5.65
CA GLY A 210 -7.96 -12.62 -4.59
C GLY A 210 -8.41 -14.00 -5.06
N ASN A 211 -7.69 -15.02 -4.66
CA ASN A 211 -8.19 -16.39 -4.80
C ASN A 211 -9.39 -16.50 -3.85
N GLY A 212 -10.59 -16.72 -4.40
CA GLY A 212 -11.85 -16.75 -3.66
C GLY A 212 -12.00 -17.91 -2.65
N TRP A 213 -10.90 -18.44 -2.14
CA TRP A 213 -10.85 -19.36 -1.01
C TRP A 213 -10.83 -18.54 0.29
N THR A 214 -11.97 -17.91 0.58
CA THR A 214 -12.17 -17.28 1.89
C THR A 214 -12.31 -18.35 2.97
N ARG A 215 -12.02 -18.00 4.23
CA ARG A 215 -12.21 -18.92 5.37
C ARG A 215 -13.63 -19.52 5.40
N GLU A 216 -14.63 -18.83 4.90
CA GLU A 216 -16.01 -19.30 4.76
C GLU A 216 -16.11 -20.48 3.78
N ASN A 217 -15.44 -20.42 2.63
CA ASN A 217 -15.43 -21.52 1.67
C ASN A 217 -14.68 -22.74 2.18
N ILE A 218 -13.63 -22.55 2.99
CA ILE A 218 -12.92 -23.65 3.65
C ILE A 218 -13.83 -24.35 4.66
N GLY A 219 -14.60 -23.57 5.46
CA GLY A 219 -15.58 -24.11 6.40
C GLY A 219 -16.66 -24.93 5.70
N PHE A 220 -17.17 -24.46 4.57
CA PHE A 220 -18.16 -25.18 3.77
C PHE A 220 -17.59 -26.49 3.18
N VAL A 221 -16.39 -26.47 2.62
CA VAL A 221 -15.72 -27.67 2.09
C VAL A 221 -15.43 -28.69 3.19
N LEU A 222 -14.93 -28.23 4.35
CA LEU A 222 -14.72 -29.10 5.49
C LEU A 222 -16.04 -29.67 6.04
N GLY A 223 -17.14 -28.90 6.02
CA GLY A 223 -18.47 -29.33 6.39
C GLY A 223 -18.99 -30.47 5.47
N ILE A 224 -18.84 -30.33 4.15
CA ILE A 224 -19.19 -31.38 3.18
C ILE A 224 -18.35 -32.62 3.41
N LEU A 225 -17.05 -32.46 3.63
CA LEU A 225 -16.14 -33.59 3.82
C LEU A 225 -16.47 -34.37 5.11
N SER A 226 -16.82 -33.68 6.20
CA SER A 226 -17.21 -34.31 7.46
C SER A 226 -18.53 -35.07 7.34
N THR A 227 -19.53 -34.54 6.62
CA THR A 227 -20.79 -35.23 6.34
C THR A 227 -20.60 -36.46 5.48
N LEU A 228 -19.77 -36.39 4.44
CA LEU A 228 -19.43 -37.52 3.61
C LEU A 228 -18.75 -38.64 4.43
N LEU A 229 -17.79 -38.30 5.29
CA LEU A 229 -17.12 -39.25 6.17
C LEU A 229 -18.08 -39.93 7.13
N THR A 230 -19.06 -39.20 7.68
CA THR A 230 -20.10 -39.76 8.58
C THR A 230 -21.00 -40.70 7.83
N VAL A 231 -21.42 -40.40 6.60
CA VAL A 231 -22.25 -41.28 5.76
C VAL A 231 -21.50 -42.56 5.39
N VAL A 232 -20.23 -42.45 5.03
CA VAL A 232 -19.37 -43.61 4.72
C VAL A 232 -19.21 -44.52 5.95
N ASN A 233 -18.92 -43.94 7.13
CA ASN A 233 -18.83 -44.70 8.38
C ASN A 233 -20.15 -45.44 8.71
N LEU A 234 -21.28 -44.75 8.58
CA LEU A 234 -22.59 -45.35 8.81
C LEU A 234 -22.86 -46.52 7.84
N ALA A 235 -22.52 -46.33 6.55
CA ALA A 235 -22.70 -47.37 5.52
C ALA A 235 -21.81 -48.61 5.78
N VAL A 236 -20.60 -48.41 6.30
CA VAL A 236 -19.70 -49.50 6.70
C VAL A 236 -20.24 -50.24 7.92
N THR A 237 -20.78 -49.52 8.92
CA THR A 237 -21.32 -50.12 10.14
C THR A 237 -22.61 -50.90 9.87
N LEU A 238 -23.45 -50.49 8.90
CA LEU A 238 -24.64 -51.23 8.50
C LEU A 238 -24.40 -52.45 7.63
N ARG A 239 -23.16 -52.65 7.13
CA ARG A 239 -22.77 -53.81 6.37
C ARG A 239 -22.11 -54.93 7.20
N GLN A 240 -21.86 -54.70 8.49
CA GLN A 240 -21.42 -55.71 9.46
C GLN A 240 -22.57 -56.32 10.21
#